data_32724648c84abc573ae7bf66c7141c2f
#
_entry.id   32724648c84abc573ae7bf66c7141c2f
#
_cell.length_a   1.000
_cell.length_b   1.000
_cell.length_c   1.000
_cell.angle_alpha   90.00
_cell.angle_beta   90.00
_cell.angle_gamma   90.00
#
_symmetry.space_group_name_H-M   'P 1'
#
loop_
_entity.id
_entity.type
_entity.pdbx_description
1 polymer ?
#
loop_
_entity_poly.entity_id
_entity_poly.type
_entity_poly.pdbx_seq_one_letter_code
_entity_poly.pdbx_strand_id
1 'polypeptide(L)'
;MASRKRLKKDINYLCFEVISDCYNYNYLHPENKDQVIEIIKNIIVSRNNLIARVNHPDGKDNPKMVKTYYKSIFNDLIKSVDESFTKLSSLIKEK
;
A
#
# COMPACT_ATOMS: atom_id res chain seq x y z
N MET A 1 15.70 10.48 -5.83
CA MET A 1 14.86 10.15 -6.97
C MET A 1 14.57 8.66 -7.03
N ALA A 2 13.31 8.30 -7.18
CA ALA A 2 12.94 6.90 -7.16
C ALA A 2 13.24 6.24 -8.50
N SER A 3 14.08 5.21 -8.49
CA SER A 3 14.23 4.34 -9.63
C SER A 3 13.09 3.33 -9.62
N ARG A 4 12.86 2.66 -10.74
CA ARG A 4 11.85 1.63 -10.85
C ARG A 4 12.03 0.54 -9.78
N LYS A 5 13.26 0.09 -9.62
CA LYS A 5 13.60 -0.96 -8.65
C LYS A 5 13.33 -0.50 -7.21
N ARG A 6 13.72 0.74 -6.90
CA ARG A 6 13.55 1.29 -5.57
C ARG A 6 12.06 1.49 -5.25
N LEU A 7 11.31 1.96 -6.23
CA LEU A 7 9.87 2.17 -6.05
C LEU A 7 9.14 0.87 -5.74
N LYS A 8 9.48 -0.21 -6.47
CA LYS A 8 8.91 -1.53 -6.20
C LYS A 8 9.25 -2.01 -4.79
N LYS A 9 10.46 -1.76 -4.35
CA LYS A 9 10.91 -2.14 -3.02
C LYS A 9 10.11 -1.37 -1.95
N ASP A 10 9.92 -0.07 -2.16
CA ASP A 10 9.15 0.75 -1.24
C ASP A 10 7.69 0.31 -1.17
N ILE A 11 7.09 -0.01 -2.31
CA ILE A 11 5.72 -0.52 -2.36
C ILE A 11 5.58 -1.79 -1.53
N ASN A 12 6.47 -2.75 -1.77
CA ASN A 12 6.43 -4.02 -1.05
C ASN A 12 6.67 -3.83 0.44
N TYR A 13 7.64 -2.99 0.80
CA TYR A 13 7.98 -2.75 2.19
C TYR A 13 6.81 -2.14 2.97
N LEU A 14 6.23 -1.08 2.44
CA LEU A 14 5.15 -0.38 3.15
C LEU A 14 3.86 -1.19 3.19
N CYS A 15 3.53 -1.88 2.12
CA CYS A 15 2.34 -2.74 2.11
C CYS A 15 2.52 -3.92 3.08
N PHE A 16 3.71 -4.47 3.16
CA PHE A 16 4.00 -5.55 4.08
C PHE A 16 3.92 -5.09 5.53
N GLU A 17 4.31 -3.85 5.82
CA GLU A 17 4.15 -3.26 7.15
C GLU A 17 2.68 -3.23 7.58
N VAL A 18 1.80 -2.83 6.66
CA VAL A 18 0.35 -2.83 6.94
C VAL A 18 -0.13 -4.24 7.26
N ILE A 19 0.27 -5.21 6.44
CA ILE A 19 -0.15 -6.60 6.61
C ILE A 19 0.34 -7.14 7.94
N SER A 20 1.60 -6.85 8.31
CA SER A 20 2.16 -7.28 9.59
C SER A 20 1.38 -6.72 10.77
N ASP A 21 1.06 -5.43 10.71
CA ASP A 21 0.28 -4.79 11.77
C ASP A 21 -1.12 -5.39 11.87
N CYS A 22 -1.72 -5.73 10.72
CA CYS A 22 -3.03 -6.39 10.69
C CYS A 22 -2.97 -7.77 11.36
N TYR A 23 -1.96 -8.55 11.08
CA TYR A 23 -1.79 -9.85 11.71
C TYR A 23 -1.60 -9.72 13.21
N ASN A 24 -0.78 -8.77 13.64
CA ASN A 24 -0.56 -8.54 15.08
C ASN A 24 -1.84 -8.14 15.77
N TYR A 25 -2.61 -7.24 15.16
CA TYR A 25 -3.88 -6.82 15.70
C TYR A 25 -4.87 -7.99 15.78
N ASN A 26 -4.96 -8.78 14.72
CA ASN A 26 -5.88 -9.91 14.66
C ASN A 26 -5.53 -10.96 15.71
N TYR A 27 -4.26 -11.17 15.99
CA TYR A 27 -3.82 -12.10 17.01
C TYR A 27 -4.36 -11.71 18.38
N LEU A 28 -4.34 -10.40 18.68
CA LEU A 28 -4.82 -9.89 19.96
C LEU A 28 -6.33 -9.72 20.00
N HIS A 29 -6.97 -9.54 18.86
CA HIS A 29 -8.41 -9.25 18.76
C HIS A 29 -9.06 -10.09 17.66
N PRO A 30 -9.15 -11.42 17.87
CA PRO A 30 -9.71 -12.30 16.83
C PRO A 30 -11.18 -12.04 16.53
N GLU A 31 -11.88 -11.34 17.41
CA GLU A 31 -13.28 -10.98 17.19
C GLU A 31 -13.46 -10.03 16.01
N ASN A 32 -12.41 -9.31 15.60
CA ASN A 32 -12.46 -8.38 14.45
C ASN A 32 -11.84 -8.98 13.20
N LYS A 33 -11.73 -10.28 13.11
CA LYS A 33 -11.08 -11.00 12.02
C LYS A 33 -11.58 -10.57 10.64
N ASP A 34 -12.89 -10.46 10.47
CA ASP A 34 -13.46 -10.15 9.16
C ASP A 34 -13.06 -8.76 8.68
N GLN A 35 -13.07 -7.78 9.58
CA GLN A 35 -12.65 -6.42 9.26
C GLN A 35 -11.16 -6.37 8.92
N VAL A 36 -10.35 -7.10 9.68
CA VAL A 36 -8.90 -7.16 9.44
C VAL A 36 -8.60 -7.79 8.08
N ILE A 37 -9.28 -8.88 7.74
CA ILE A 37 -9.11 -9.54 6.45
C ILE A 37 -9.44 -8.57 5.30
N GLU A 38 -10.48 -7.76 5.48
CA GLU A 38 -10.86 -6.78 4.45
C GLU A 38 -9.77 -5.75 4.24
N ILE A 39 -9.14 -5.28 5.32
CA ILE A 39 -8.02 -4.34 5.21
C ILE A 39 -6.86 -4.99 4.47
N ILE A 40 -6.54 -6.24 4.79
CA ILE A 40 -5.44 -6.97 4.14
C ILE A 40 -5.73 -7.13 2.64
N LYS A 41 -6.95 -7.52 2.28
CA LYS A 41 -7.33 -7.67 0.88
C LYS A 41 -7.18 -6.37 0.11
N ASN A 42 -7.62 -5.27 0.71
CA ASN A 42 -7.54 -3.96 0.06
C ASN A 42 -6.11 -3.53 -0.17
N ILE A 43 -5.22 -3.75 0.80
CA ILE A 43 -3.81 -3.37 0.62
C ILE A 43 -3.11 -4.27 -0.40
N ILE A 44 -3.48 -5.54 -0.49
CA ILE A 44 -2.92 -6.44 -1.49
C ILE A 44 -3.33 -6.00 -2.90
N VAL A 45 -4.61 -5.65 -3.08
CA VAL A 45 -5.09 -5.13 -4.37
C VAL A 45 -4.36 -3.84 -4.75
N SER A 46 -4.21 -2.92 -3.81
CA SER A 46 -3.46 -1.68 -4.03
C SER A 46 -2.02 -1.97 -4.41
N ARG A 47 -1.37 -2.87 -3.70
CA ARG A 47 0.01 -3.26 -3.98
C ARG A 47 0.14 -3.79 -5.40
N ASN A 48 -0.76 -4.69 -5.80
CA ASN A 48 -0.71 -5.29 -7.13
C ASN A 48 -0.92 -4.25 -8.22
N ASN A 49 -1.84 -3.32 -8.01
CA ASN A 49 -2.09 -2.24 -8.96
C ASN A 49 -0.89 -1.31 -9.07
N LEU A 50 -0.28 -0.96 -7.96
CA LEU A 50 0.89 -0.06 -7.95
C LEU A 50 2.08 -0.71 -8.64
N ILE A 51 2.33 -1.99 -8.38
CA ILE A 51 3.42 -2.73 -9.04
C ILE A 51 3.19 -2.78 -10.55
N ALA A 52 1.95 -3.05 -10.98
CA ALA A 52 1.62 -3.08 -12.41
C ALA A 52 1.90 -1.72 -13.06
N ARG A 53 1.56 -0.62 -12.38
CA ARG A 53 1.82 0.71 -12.88
C ARG A 53 3.32 1.01 -13.00
N VAL A 54 4.12 0.53 -12.06
CA VAL A 54 5.59 0.70 -12.13
C VAL A 54 6.15 -0.04 -13.35
N ASN A 55 5.61 -1.22 -13.64
CA ASN A 55 6.09 -2.05 -14.74
C ASN A 55 5.70 -1.49 -16.12
N HIS A 56 4.65 -0.68 -16.19
CA HIS A 56 4.12 -0.15 -17.46
C HIS A 56 3.92 1.36 -17.36
N PRO A 57 5.01 2.13 -17.25
CA PRO A 57 4.89 3.58 -17.09
C PRO A 57 4.43 4.27 -18.38
N ASP A 58 3.51 5.21 -18.24
CA ASP A 58 3.10 6.07 -19.33
C ASP A 58 4.26 7.01 -19.68
N GLY A 59 4.41 7.31 -20.97
CA GLY A 59 5.41 8.27 -21.42
C GLY A 59 6.84 7.80 -21.24
N LYS A 60 7.09 6.50 -21.36
CA LYS A 60 8.41 5.92 -21.11
C LYS A 60 9.54 6.51 -21.92
N ASP A 61 9.22 7.17 -23.05
CA ASP A 61 10.21 7.83 -23.89
C ASP A 61 10.48 9.28 -23.47
N ASN A 62 9.79 9.75 -22.42
CA ASN A 62 9.94 11.11 -21.91
C ASN A 62 10.32 11.06 -20.43
N PRO A 63 11.60 11.36 -20.09
CA PRO A 63 12.07 11.24 -18.70
C PRO A 63 11.27 12.06 -17.70
N LYS A 64 10.78 13.24 -18.08
CA LYS A 64 9.98 14.07 -17.19
C LYS A 64 8.62 13.44 -16.88
N MET A 65 8.00 12.86 -17.89
CA MET A 65 6.71 12.19 -17.71
C MET A 65 6.85 10.95 -16.84
N VAL A 66 7.91 10.17 -17.05
CA VAL A 66 8.18 8.98 -16.24
C VAL A 66 8.40 9.37 -14.77
N LYS A 67 9.16 10.42 -14.54
CA LYS A 67 9.44 10.91 -13.20
C LYS A 67 8.16 11.35 -12.48
N THR A 68 7.32 12.11 -13.19
CA THR A 68 6.03 12.56 -12.66
C THR A 68 5.10 11.37 -12.38
N TYR A 69 5.11 10.40 -13.27
CA TYR A 69 4.31 9.20 -13.14
C TYR A 69 4.73 8.40 -11.88
N TYR A 70 6.03 8.21 -11.68
CA TYR A 70 6.53 7.50 -10.51
C TYR A 70 6.20 8.25 -9.22
N LYS A 71 6.27 9.56 -9.24
CA LYS A 71 5.88 10.37 -8.09
C LYS A 71 4.39 10.19 -7.75
N SER A 72 3.56 10.13 -8.78
CA SER A 72 2.12 9.86 -8.61
C SER A 72 1.89 8.50 -7.97
N ILE A 73 2.63 7.48 -8.41
CA ILE A 73 2.53 6.13 -7.83
C ILE A 73 2.92 6.17 -6.35
N PHE A 74 3.99 6.85 -6.02
CA PHE A 74 4.44 6.95 -4.64
C PHE A 74 3.39 7.66 -3.77
N ASN A 75 2.81 8.74 -4.27
CA ASN A 75 1.75 9.44 -3.55
C ASN A 75 0.54 8.55 -3.31
N ASP A 76 0.16 7.75 -4.31
CA ASP A 76 -0.95 6.81 -4.18
C ASP A 76 -0.62 5.69 -3.19
N LEU A 77 0.64 5.26 -3.15
CA LEU A 77 1.10 4.29 -2.16
C LEU A 77 0.91 4.83 -0.74
N ILE A 78 1.37 6.04 -0.49
CA ILE A 78 1.24 6.65 0.84
C ILE A 78 -0.24 6.77 1.22
N LYS A 79 -1.08 7.18 0.28
CA LYS A 79 -2.51 7.28 0.51
C LYS A 79 -3.13 5.95 0.89
N SER A 80 -2.78 4.88 0.17
CA SER A 80 -3.30 3.53 0.46
C SER A 80 -2.87 3.05 1.84
N VAL A 81 -1.61 3.29 2.19
CA VAL A 81 -1.07 2.89 3.49
C VAL A 81 -1.78 3.67 4.61
N ASP A 82 -1.94 4.97 4.45
CA ASP A 82 -2.63 5.81 5.43
C ASP A 82 -4.08 5.38 5.63
N GLU A 83 -4.79 5.09 4.54
CA GLU A 83 -6.17 4.62 4.61
C GLU A 83 -6.28 3.30 5.37
N SER A 84 -5.33 2.39 5.12
CA SER A 84 -5.31 1.10 5.80
C SER A 84 -5.06 1.25 7.30
N PHE A 85 -4.08 2.07 7.67
CA PHE A 85 -3.80 2.33 9.09
C PHE A 85 -4.95 3.06 9.77
N THR A 86 -5.62 3.96 9.06
CA THR A 86 -6.80 4.66 9.60
C THR A 86 -7.92 3.68 9.90
N LYS A 87 -8.18 2.75 8.98
CA LYS A 87 -9.20 1.72 9.19
C LYS A 87 -8.85 0.80 10.36
N LEU A 88 -7.59 0.42 10.47
CA LEU A 88 -7.14 -0.43 11.57
C LEU A 88 -7.26 0.32 12.90
N SER A 89 -6.87 1.59 12.94
CA SER A 89 -7.02 2.42 14.14
C SER A 89 -8.47 2.57 14.56
N SER A 90 -9.36 2.64 13.58
CA SER A 90 -10.80 2.72 13.81
C SER A 90 -11.32 1.50 14.57
N LEU A 91 -10.81 0.32 14.24
CA LEU A 91 -11.19 -0.91 14.95
C LEU A 91 -10.71 -0.87 16.40
N ILE A 92 -9.54 -0.31 16.64
CA ILE A 92 -8.99 -0.17 17.99
C ILE A 92 -9.87 0.76 18.84
N LYS A 93 -10.34 1.85 18.25
CA LYS A 93 -11.14 2.86 18.95
C LYS A 93 -12.56 2.41 19.26
N GLU A 94 -13.08 1.46 18.50
CA GLU A 94 -14.43 0.96 18.72
C GLU A 94 -14.58 0.10 19.98
N LYS A 95 -13.50 -0.12 20.65
CA LYS A 95 -13.52 -0.77 21.96
C LYS A 95 -13.57 0.25 23.08
#